data_654b9bde0c774b2eb95bc64889555dd6
#
_entry.id   654b9bde0c774b2eb95bc64889555dd6
#
_cell.length_a   1.000
_cell.length_b   1.000
_cell.length_c   1.000
_cell.angle_alpha   90.00
_cell.angle_beta   90.00
_cell.angle_gamma   90.00
#
_symmetry.space_group_name_H-M   'P 1'
#
loop_
_entity.id
_entity.type
_entity.pdbx_description
1 polymer ?
#
loop_
_entity_poly.entity_id
_entity_poly.type
_entity_poly.pdbx_seq_one_letter_code
_entity_poly.pdbx_strand_id
1 'polypeptide(L)'
;MIGAGVFSAIGPAAEAAGSGLLLGLALAAFVALCNATSSAQLAALYPESGGTYVYGRERLGHFWGYLAGWAFVVGKLASCAAMALTFGNYLDSDLARPLAIAAVVALGVVNYFGIEKTALLTRAIVTLVIASLAFVVAACLSRRLSGPGQSHSDF
;
A
#
# COMPACT_ATOMS: atom_id res chain seq x y z
N MET A 1 3.01 -0.19 -5.84
CA MET A 1 3.20 0.43 -4.51
C MET A 1 2.57 -0.46 -3.47
N ILE A 2 3.37 -1.10 -2.64
CA ILE A 2 2.91 -1.88 -1.48
C ILE A 2 2.76 -0.90 -0.33
N GLY A 3 1.54 -0.78 0.22
CA GLY A 3 1.24 0.16 1.31
C GLY A 3 0.94 -0.57 2.62
N ALA A 4 0.72 0.19 3.70
CA ALA A 4 0.37 -0.35 5.02
C ALA A 4 -0.89 -1.23 5.01
N GLY A 5 -1.77 -1.08 4.02
CA GLY A 5 -2.99 -1.86 3.89
C GLY A 5 -2.77 -3.38 3.84
N VAL A 6 -1.65 -3.85 3.28
CA VAL A 6 -1.32 -5.29 3.26
C VAL A 6 -1.11 -5.83 4.67
N PHE A 7 -0.58 -4.99 5.58
CA PHE A 7 -0.24 -5.41 6.94
C PHE A 7 -1.36 -5.12 7.96
N SER A 8 -2.17 -4.09 7.71
CA SER A 8 -3.15 -3.60 8.70
C SER A 8 -4.61 -3.86 8.32
N ALA A 9 -4.94 -4.04 7.03
CA ALA A 9 -6.33 -4.13 6.60
C ALA A 9 -6.87 -5.56 6.49
N ILE A 10 -6.01 -6.56 6.28
CA ILE A 10 -6.47 -7.95 6.04
C ILE A 10 -7.11 -8.56 7.29
N GLY A 11 -6.55 -8.33 8.48
CA GLY A 11 -7.11 -8.82 9.74
C GLY A 11 -8.54 -8.34 9.99
N PRO A 12 -8.76 -7.01 10.14
CA PRO A 12 -10.10 -6.45 10.33
C PRO A 12 -11.08 -6.77 9.20
N ALA A 13 -10.60 -6.83 7.95
CA ALA A 13 -11.44 -7.21 6.82
C ALA A 13 -11.89 -8.68 6.89
N ALA A 14 -11.02 -9.58 7.34
CA ALA A 14 -11.36 -10.99 7.52
C ALA A 14 -12.37 -11.19 8.67
N GLU A 15 -12.22 -10.45 9.77
CA GLU A 15 -13.16 -10.46 10.90
C GLU A 15 -14.55 -9.92 10.48
N ALA A 16 -14.60 -8.86 9.69
CA ALA A 16 -15.85 -8.24 9.25
C ALA A 16 -16.57 -9.03 8.15
N ALA A 17 -15.85 -9.60 7.21
CA ALA A 17 -16.40 -10.21 6.00
C ALA A 17 -16.48 -11.75 6.05
N GLY A 18 -15.76 -12.40 6.97
CA GLY A 18 -15.74 -13.86 7.10
C GLY A 18 -15.47 -14.55 5.75
N SER A 19 -16.39 -15.45 5.35
CA SER A 19 -16.31 -16.17 4.07
C SER A 19 -16.49 -15.27 2.83
N GLY A 20 -17.06 -14.08 2.98
CA GLY A 20 -17.23 -13.08 1.92
C GLY A 20 -15.96 -12.33 1.55
N LEU A 21 -14.89 -12.46 2.32
CA LEU A 21 -13.61 -11.78 2.08
C LEU A 21 -13.06 -12.02 0.66
N LEU A 22 -13.14 -13.25 0.17
CA LEU A 22 -12.62 -13.61 -1.17
C LEU A 22 -13.42 -12.92 -2.29
N LEU A 23 -14.75 -12.83 -2.14
CA LEU A 23 -15.59 -12.10 -3.10
C LEU A 23 -15.30 -10.60 -3.07
N GLY A 24 -15.17 -10.03 -1.89
CA GLY A 24 -14.77 -8.63 -1.73
C GLY A 24 -13.41 -8.33 -2.34
N LEU A 25 -12.44 -9.23 -2.15
CA LEU A 25 -11.11 -9.10 -2.73
C LEU A 25 -11.12 -9.22 -4.26
N ALA A 26 -11.93 -10.14 -4.82
CA ALA A 26 -12.09 -10.28 -6.27
C ALA A 26 -12.70 -9.02 -6.90
N LEU A 27 -13.76 -8.46 -6.29
CA LEU A 27 -14.37 -7.20 -6.72
C LEU A 27 -13.39 -6.03 -6.64
N ALA A 28 -12.65 -5.92 -5.55
CA ALA A 28 -11.63 -4.88 -5.37
C ALA A 28 -10.51 -5.01 -6.43
N ALA A 29 -10.07 -6.23 -6.72
CA ALA A 29 -9.08 -6.49 -7.77
C ALA A 29 -9.59 -6.09 -9.15
N PHE A 30 -10.85 -6.39 -9.47
CA PHE A 30 -11.47 -6.00 -10.73
C PHE A 30 -11.55 -4.47 -10.88
N VAL A 31 -12.01 -3.77 -9.84
CA VAL A 31 -12.05 -2.29 -9.82
C VAL A 31 -10.65 -1.70 -9.96
N ALA A 32 -9.67 -2.26 -9.25
CA ALA A 32 -8.27 -1.83 -9.34
C ALA A 32 -7.71 -2.02 -10.76
N LEU A 33 -8.02 -3.13 -11.41
CA LEU A 33 -7.60 -3.40 -12.79
C LEU A 33 -8.21 -2.39 -13.77
N CYS A 34 -9.52 -2.11 -13.67
CA CYS A 34 -10.19 -1.10 -14.49
C CYS A 34 -9.58 0.29 -14.29
N ASN A 35 -9.28 0.67 -13.05
CA ASN A 35 -8.64 1.94 -12.74
C ASN A 35 -7.20 2.01 -13.28
N ALA A 36 -6.43 0.93 -13.17
CA ALA A 36 -5.07 0.85 -13.68
C ALA A 36 -5.03 0.96 -15.21
N THR A 37 -5.92 0.26 -15.91
CA THR A 37 -6.00 0.32 -17.39
C THR A 37 -6.42 1.70 -17.87
N SER A 38 -7.42 2.33 -17.25
CA SER A 38 -7.83 3.69 -17.56
C SER A 38 -6.72 4.71 -17.33
N SER A 39 -6.00 4.59 -16.22
CA SER A 39 -4.87 5.45 -15.90
C SER A 39 -3.71 5.25 -16.86
N ALA A 40 -3.43 4.01 -17.30
CA ALA A 40 -2.40 3.72 -18.28
C ALA A 40 -2.71 4.33 -19.65
N GLN A 41 -3.98 4.26 -20.11
CA GLN A 41 -4.42 4.88 -21.36
C GLN A 41 -4.28 6.41 -21.30
N LEU A 42 -4.67 7.03 -20.19
CA LEU A 42 -4.54 8.47 -20.00
C LEU A 42 -3.06 8.91 -19.94
N ALA A 43 -2.21 8.11 -19.30
CA ALA A 43 -0.76 8.36 -19.25
C ALA A 43 -0.10 8.27 -20.63
N ALA A 44 -0.59 7.38 -21.50
CA ALA A 44 -0.11 7.28 -22.88
C ALA A 44 -0.53 8.48 -23.74
N LEU A 45 -1.72 9.04 -23.47
CA LEU A 45 -2.22 10.23 -24.19
C LEU A 45 -1.60 11.54 -23.69
N TYR A 46 -1.30 11.62 -22.41
CA TYR A 46 -0.75 12.82 -21.76
C TYR A 46 0.53 12.45 -21.01
N PRO A 47 1.70 12.38 -21.70
CA PRO A 47 2.97 11.98 -21.09
C PRO A 47 3.59 13.04 -20.19
N GLU A 48 2.81 14.02 -19.75
CA GLU A 48 3.24 15.09 -18.84
C GLU A 48 3.23 14.64 -17.37
N SER A 49 4.14 15.20 -16.57
CA SER A 49 4.14 14.96 -15.14
C SER A 49 3.01 15.74 -14.46
N GLY A 50 2.15 15.07 -13.68
CA GLY A 50 1.01 15.66 -12.98
C GLY A 50 -0.15 14.70 -12.78
N GLY A 51 -0.14 13.55 -13.46
CA GLY A 51 -1.10 12.46 -13.26
C GLY A 51 -2.55 12.91 -13.37
N THR A 52 -3.36 12.52 -12.39
CA THR A 52 -4.81 12.81 -12.34
C THR A 52 -5.18 14.28 -12.44
N TYR A 53 -4.30 15.19 -12.00
CA TYR A 53 -4.49 16.63 -12.16
C TYR A 53 -4.52 17.02 -13.63
N VAL A 54 -3.53 16.57 -14.41
CA VAL A 54 -3.42 16.89 -15.85
C VAL A 54 -4.59 16.28 -16.60
N TYR A 55 -4.90 15.01 -16.34
CA TYR A 55 -6.02 14.33 -17.01
C TYR A 55 -7.37 14.99 -16.74
N GLY A 56 -7.60 15.41 -15.49
CA GLY A 56 -8.81 16.13 -15.10
C GLY A 56 -8.91 17.49 -15.77
N ARG A 57 -7.80 18.24 -15.84
CA ARG A 57 -7.76 19.56 -16.45
C ARG A 57 -8.02 19.53 -17.95
N GLU A 58 -7.37 18.62 -18.66
CA GLU A 58 -7.45 18.54 -20.13
C GLU A 58 -8.79 17.97 -20.62
N ARG A 59 -9.39 17.05 -19.86
CA ARG A 59 -10.63 16.36 -20.26
C ARG A 59 -11.90 16.99 -19.70
N LEU A 60 -11.88 17.50 -18.47
CA LEU A 60 -13.05 17.95 -17.73
C LEU A 60 -13.03 19.45 -17.44
N GLY A 61 -11.89 20.12 -17.65
CA GLY A 61 -11.71 21.55 -17.40
C GLY A 61 -10.99 21.88 -16.10
N HIS A 62 -10.68 23.16 -15.95
CA HIS A 62 -9.76 23.67 -14.92
C HIS A 62 -10.23 23.37 -13.48
N PHE A 63 -11.51 23.51 -13.22
CA PHE A 63 -12.11 23.23 -11.90
C PHE A 63 -11.96 21.78 -11.49
N TRP A 64 -12.27 20.84 -12.38
CA TRP A 64 -12.16 19.40 -12.11
C TRP A 64 -10.71 18.94 -11.95
N GLY A 65 -9.80 19.52 -12.74
CA GLY A 65 -8.36 19.29 -12.57
C GLY A 65 -7.87 19.73 -11.20
N TYR A 66 -8.26 20.92 -10.75
CA TYR A 66 -7.92 21.42 -9.41
C TYR A 66 -8.46 20.50 -8.32
N LEU A 67 -9.72 20.11 -8.41
CA LEU A 67 -10.36 19.21 -7.43
C LEU A 67 -9.67 17.85 -7.37
N ALA A 68 -9.32 17.27 -8.52
CA ALA A 68 -8.60 16.01 -8.60
C ALA A 68 -7.19 16.11 -7.97
N GLY A 69 -6.46 17.20 -8.25
CA GLY A 69 -5.15 17.47 -7.66
C GLY A 69 -5.22 17.63 -6.14
N TRP A 70 -6.18 18.42 -5.66
CA TRP A 70 -6.39 18.64 -4.23
C TRP A 70 -6.75 17.32 -3.51
N ALA A 71 -7.70 16.57 -4.04
CA ALA A 71 -8.10 15.27 -3.49
C ALA A 71 -6.92 14.28 -3.46
N PHE A 72 -6.07 14.29 -4.49
CA PHE A 72 -4.86 13.47 -4.54
C PHE A 72 -3.88 13.84 -3.41
N VAL A 73 -3.62 15.13 -3.19
CA VAL A 73 -2.72 15.59 -2.12
C VAL A 73 -3.25 15.21 -0.75
N VAL A 74 -4.53 15.48 -0.47
CA VAL A 74 -5.17 15.12 0.80
C VAL A 74 -5.14 13.61 1.03
N GLY A 75 -5.47 12.82 0.02
CA GLY A 75 -5.42 11.36 0.09
C GLY A 75 -4.00 10.83 0.36
N LYS A 76 -2.98 11.45 -0.24
CA LYS A 76 -1.58 11.08 0.02
C LYS A 76 -1.12 11.44 1.43
N LEU A 77 -1.50 12.61 1.94
CA LEU A 77 -1.20 13.01 3.32
C LEU A 77 -1.86 12.07 4.33
N ALA A 78 -3.13 11.75 4.14
CA ALA A 78 -3.84 10.78 4.98
C ALA A 78 -3.18 9.39 4.94
N SER A 79 -2.77 8.94 3.76
CA SER A 79 -2.04 7.67 3.61
C SER A 79 -0.68 7.68 4.31
N CYS A 80 0.07 8.77 4.21
CA CYS A 80 1.35 8.92 4.93
C CYS A 80 1.14 8.89 6.45
N ALA A 81 0.13 9.57 6.96
CA ALA A 81 -0.20 9.56 8.39
C ALA A 81 -0.59 8.15 8.86
N ALA A 82 -1.42 7.45 8.11
CA ALA A 82 -1.81 6.07 8.42
C ALA A 82 -0.60 5.12 8.45
N MET A 83 0.30 5.22 7.47
CA MET A 83 1.54 4.41 7.44
C MET A 83 2.46 4.72 8.62
N ALA A 84 2.63 5.99 8.96
CA ALA A 84 3.47 6.41 10.09
C ALA A 84 2.90 5.90 11.43
N LEU A 85 1.58 5.98 11.63
CA LEU A 85 0.93 5.44 12.81
C LEU A 85 1.01 3.92 12.88
N THR A 86 0.84 3.22 11.76
CA THR A 86 1.03 1.77 11.68
C THR A 86 2.45 1.39 12.13
N PHE A 87 3.45 2.07 11.59
CA PHE A 87 4.85 1.86 11.98
C PHE A 87 5.07 2.08 13.48
N GLY A 88 4.54 3.19 14.03
CA GLY A 88 4.62 3.49 15.45
C GLY A 88 3.99 2.40 16.33
N ASN A 89 2.80 1.92 15.96
CA ASN A 89 2.10 0.85 16.69
C ASN A 89 2.84 -0.49 16.66
N TYR A 90 3.57 -0.80 15.59
CA TYR A 90 4.39 -2.03 15.53
C TYR A 90 5.63 -1.98 16.42
N LEU A 91 6.15 -0.80 16.71
CA LEU A 91 7.31 -0.62 17.59
C LEU A 91 6.90 -0.57 19.07
N ASP A 92 5.96 0.28 19.39
CA ASP A 92 5.42 0.45 20.74
C ASP A 92 4.07 1.14 20.67
N SER A 93 3.02 0.50 21.18
CA SER A 93 1.65 1.04 21.15
C SER A 93 1.48 2.30 22.01
N ASP A 94 2.23 2.41 23.13
CA ASP A 94 2.14 3.54 24.05
C ASP A 94 2.86 4.79 23.49
N LEU A 95 3.92 4.57 22.71
CA LEU A 95 4.71 5.62 22.06
C LEU A 95 4.44 5.77 20.55
N ALA A 96 3.36 5.18 20.05
CA ALA A 96 3.04 5.16 18.62
C ALA A 96 3.00 6.54 17.97
N ARG A 97 2.42 7.53 18.63
CA ARG A 97 2.33 8.91 18.11
C ARG A 97 3.68 9.61 17.99
N PRO A 98 4.52 9.68 19.06
CA PRO A 98 5.83 10.32 18.93
C PRO A 98 6.76 9.57 17.96
N LEU A 99 6.69 8.24 17.91
CA LEU A 99 7.44 7.44 16.94
C LEU A 99 7.00 7.71 15.48
N ALA A 100 5.69 7.84 15.24
CA ALA A 100 5.17 8.21 13.93
C ALA A 100 5.66 9.60 13.49
N ILE A 101 5.65 10.58 14.38
CA ILE A 101 6.14 11.94 14.09
C ILE A 101 7.65 11.89 13.81
N ALA A 102 8.42 11.19 14.61
CA ALA A 102 9.86 11.06 14.44
C ALA A 102 10.18 10.40 13.05
N ALA A 103 9.45 9.37 12.66
CA ALA A 103 9.61 8.71 11.37
C ALA A 103 9.32 9.65 10.19
N VAL A 104 8.24 10.43 10.25
CA VAL A 104 7.89 11.40 9.21
C VAL A 104 8.95 12.49 9.10
N VAL A 105 9.42 13.03 10.23
CA VAL A 105 10.47 14.06 10.26
C VAL A 105 11.78 13.50 9.71
N ALA A 106 12.17 12.29 10.12
CA ALA A 106 13.40 11.65 9.64
C ALA A 106 13.37 11.44 8.11
N LEU A 107 12.27 10.92 7.59
CA LEU A 107 12.10 10.75 6.14
C LEU A 107 12.05 12.08 5.40
N GLY A 108 11.44 13.12 5.98
CA GLY A 108 11.44 14.47 5.46
C GLY A 108 12.85 15.06 5.35
N VAL A 109 13.66 14.89 6.39
CA VAL A 109 15.07 15.31 6.41
C VAL A 109 15.88 14.55 5.35
N VAL A 110 15.72 13.22 5.25
CA VAL A 110 16.41 12.43 4.22
C VAL A 110 16.01 12.90 2.82
N ASN A 111 14.74 13.21 2.59
CA ASN A 111 14.24 13.70 1.31
C ASN A 111 14.80 15.10 0.98
N TYR A 112 15.01 15.94 1.98
CA TYR A 112 15.62 17.26 1.81
C TYR A 112 17.07 17.17 1.34
N PHE A 113 17.85 16.19 1.82
CA PHE A 113 19.26 16.00 1.43
C PHE A 113 19.48 15.40 0.03
N GLY A 114 18.43 15.08 -0.71
CA GLY A 114 18.52 14.73 -2.12
C GLY A 114 17.68 13.51 -2.54
N ILE A 115 17.11 13.61 -3.71
CA ILE A 115 16.23 12.61 -4.32
C ILE A 115 16.98 11.29 -4.60
N GLU A 116 18.26 11.35 -4.91
CA GLU A 116 19.06 10.14 -5.20
C GLU A 116 19.21 9.22 -3.98
N LYS A 117 19.47 9.79 -2.80
CA LYS A 117 19.57 9.05 -1.54
C LYS A 117 18.23 8.44 -1.15
N THR A 118 17.15 9.17 -1.37
CA THR A 118 15.78 8.68 -1.13
C THR A 118 15.42 7.53 -2.06
N ALA A 119 15.84 7.57 -3.33
CA ALA A 119 15.60 6.49 -4.28
C ALA A 119 16.36 5.21 -3.90
N LEU A 120 17.60 5.33 -3.44
CA LEU A 120 18.39 4.18 -2.96
C LEU A 120 17.76 3.54 -1.72
N LEU A 121 17.37 4.36 -0.74
CA LEU A 121 16.67 3.92 0.46
C LEU A 121 15.37 3.20 0.13
N THR A 122 14.58 3.78 -0.76
CA THR A 122 13.30 3.19 -1.22
C THR A 122 13.53 1.84 -1.90
N ARG A 123 14.54 1.70 -2.76
CA ARG A 123 14.87 0.42 -3.39
C ARG A 123 15.25 -0.63 -2.35
N ALA A 124 16.11 -0.29 -1.38
CA ALA A 124 16.50 -1.20 -0.31
C ALA A 124 15.31 -1.67 0.52
N ILE A 125 14.43 -0.75 0.94
CA ILE A 125 13.22 -1.06 1.71
C ILE A 125 12.27 -1.95 0.91
N VAL A 126 12.00 -1.62 -0.36
CA VAL A 126 11.10 -2.40 -1.21
C VAL A 126 11.64 -3.81 -1.44
N THR A 127 12.94 -3.96 -1.69
CA THR A 127 13.57 -5.28 -1.86
C THR A 127 13.43 -6.12 -0.59
N LEU A 128 13.68 -5.53 0.58
CA LEU A 128 13.55 -6.20 1.87
C LEU A 128 12.10 -6.64 2.15
N VAL A 129 11.12 -5.77 1.86
CA VAL A 129 9.69 -6.08 2.04
C VAL A 129 9.26 -7.21 1.10
N ILE A 130 9.66 -7.18 -0.18
CA ILE A 130 9.32 -8.24 -1.14
C ILE A 130 9.95 -9.58 -0.71
N ALA A 131 11.22 -9.56 -0.29
CA ALA A 131 11.90 -10.75 0.20
C ALA A 131 11.22 -11.35 1.45
N SER A 132 10.83 -10.49 2.39
CA SER A 132 10.08 -10.88 3.59
C SER A 132 8.72 -11.51 3.25
N LEU A 133 7.95 -10.89 2.36
CA LEU A 133 6.65 -11.42 1.93
C LEU A 133 6.81 -12.74 1.17
N ALA A 134 7.78 -12.85 0.28
CA ALA A 134 8.09 -14.08 -0.44
C ALA A 134 8.48 -15.21 0.53
N PHE A 135 9.29 -14.90 1.54
CA PHE A 135 9.66 -15.86 2.59
C PHE A 135 8.45 -16.34 3.38
N VAL A 136 7.55 -15.43 3.81
CA VAL A 136 6.33 -15.80 4.54
C VAL A 136 5.43 -16.68 3.68
N VAL A 137 5.21 -16.33 2.41
CA VAL A 137 4.41 -17.12 1.49
C VAL A 137 5.01 -18.51 1.27
N ALA A 138 6.32 -18.59 1.04
CA ALA A 138 7.02 -19.86 0.88
C ALA A 138 6.94 -20.74 2.15
N ALA A 139 7.11 -20.13 3.33
CA ALA A 139 6.99 -20.83 4.60
C ALA A 139 5.57 -21.33 4.87
N CYS A 140 4.55 -20.55 4.52
CA CYS A 140 3.15 -20.99 4.63
C CYS A 140 2.83 -22.12 3.64
N LEU A 141 3.35 -22.04 2.43
CA LEU A 141 3.15 -23.06 1.41
C LEU A 141 3.86 -24.37 1.76
N SER A 142 5.10 -24.31 2.25
CA SER A 142 5.84 -25.48 2.69
C SER A 142 5.17 -26.17 3.88
N ARG A 143 4.62 -25.42 4.84
CA ARG A 143 3.84 -25.98 5.93
C ARG A 143 2.56 -26.68 5.46
N ARG A 144 1.87 -26.13 4.45
CA ARG A 144 0.69 -26.78 3.85
C ARG A 144 1.05 -28.07 3.09
N LEU A 145 2.20 -28.11 2.44
CA LEU A 145 2.67 -29.28 1.70
C LEU A 145 3.26 -30.36 2.61
N SER A 146 3.78 -29.97 3.79
CA SER A 146 4.33 -30.90 4.78
C SER A 146 3.31 -31.44 5.78
N GLY A 147 2.07 -30.96 5.77
CA GLY A 147 0.99 -31.45 6.60
C GLY A 147 -0.20 -31.88 5.77
N PRO A 148 -0.31 -33.18 5.39
CA PRO A 148 -1.33 -34.00 6.02
C PRO A 148 -0.86 -35.46 6.17
N GLY A 149 -0.55 -35.86 7.35
CA GLY A 149 -0.15 -37.26 7.59
C GLY A 149 -0.13 -37.65 9.06
N GLN A 150 -1.03 -37.15 9.89
CA GLN A 150 -1.33 -37.76 11.20
C GLN A 150 -2.82 -37.98 11.29
N SER A 151 -3.18 -39.08 10.72
CA SER A 151 -3.69 -40.32 11.33
C SER A 151 -4.87 -40.13 12.29
N HIS A 152 -6.05 -40.25 11.71
CA HIS A 152 -7.12 -40.97 12.37
C HIS A 152 -6.64 -42.44 12.61
N SER A 153 -6.10 -42.69 13.75
CA SER A 153 -6.02 -44.05 14.31
C SER A 153 -5.69 -43.93 15.78
N ASP A 154 -6.69 -43.69 16.60
CA ASP A 154 -6.77 -44.26 17.95
C ASP A 154 -8.25 -44.26 18.36
N PHE A 155 -8.85 -45.41 18.15
CA PHE A 155 -9.97 -45.92 18.94
C PHE A 155 -9.42 -46.80 20.04
#